data_459790f82348e1ea1832208873d51f63
#
_entry.id   459790f82348e1ea1832208873d51f63
#
_cell.length_a   1.000
_cell.length_b   1.000
_cell.length_c   1.000
_cell.angle_alpha   90.00
_cell.angle_beta   90.00
_cell.angle_gamma   90.00
#
_symmetry.space_group_name_H-M   'P 1'
#
loop_
_entity.id
_entity.type
_entity.pdbx_description
1 polymer ?
#
loop_
_entity_poly.entity_id
_entity_poly.type
_entity_poly.pdbx_seq_one_letter_code
_entity_poly.pdbx_strand_id
1 'polypeptide(L)' 'MHNNITKIEFIGNYAEIISSNNKSLIGLKGKIVDETKNMFVFEIDGKEKKIMKKEV' A
#
# COMPACT_ATOMS: atom_id res chain seq x y z
N MET A 1 -4.98 -17.82 11.96
CA MET A 1 -4.86 -17.30 12.04
C MET A 1 -4.16 -16.17 11.78
N HIS A 2 -3.72 -15.74 10.86
CA HIS A 2 -3.01 -14.60 10.67
C HIS A 2 -3.79 -13.56 10.00
N ASN A 3 -3.62 -12.34 10.36
CA ASN A 3 -4.21 -11.22 9.68
C ASN A 3 -3.24 -10.75 8.66
N ASN A 4 -3.50 -11.03 7.43
CA ASN A 4 -2.61 -10.63 6.36
C ASN A 4 -3.04 -9.27 5.85
N ILE A 5 -2.93 -8.29 6.71
CA ILE A 5 -3.35 -6.94 6.39
C ILE A 5 -2.14 -6.14 5.99
N THR A 6 -2.24 -5.48 4.86
CA THR A 6 -1.19 -4.57 4.42
C THR A 6 -1.17 -3.36 5.35
N LYS A 7 -0.02 -3.09 5.91
CA LYS A 7 0.16 -1.94 6.80
C LYS A 7 0.94 -0.87 6.09
N ILE A 8 0.48 0.34 6.25
CA ILE A 8 1.04 1.48 5.56
C ILE A 8 1.38 2.53 6.58
N GLU A 9 2.56 3.11 6.42
CA GLU A 9 3.00 4.22 7.25
C GLU A 9 2.98 5.49 6.42
N PHE A 10 2.40 6.54 6.97
CA PHE A 10 2.35 7.81 6.26
C PHE A 10 3.51 8.68 6.70
N ILE A 11 4.28 9.18 5.74
CA ILE A 11 5.43 10.00 5.99
C ILE A 11 5.28 11.25 5.13
N GLY A 12 4.87 12.35 5.75
CA GLY A 12 4.63 13.56 5.00
C GLY A 12 3.54 13.35 3.97
N ASN A 13 3.88 13.57 2.70
CA ASN A 13 2.94 13.41 1.61
C ASN A 13 2.98 12.02 0.99
N TYR A 14 3.80 11.14 1.54
CA TYR A 14 4.00 9.83 0.97
C TYR A 14 3.53 8.76 1.93
N ALA A 15 3.29 7.59 1.39
CA ALA A 15 2.97 6.43 2.19
C ALA A 15 3.93 5.33 1.82
N GLU A 16 4.27 4.51 2.79
CA GLU A 16 5.19 3.40 2.56
C GLU A 16 4.56 2.14 3.11
N ILE A 17 4.64 1.07 2.36
CA ILE A 17 4.14 -0.21 2.81
C ILE A 17 5.20 -0.84 3.69
N ILE A 18 4.88 -0.96 4.98
CA ILE A 18 5.85 -1.48 5.95
C ILE A 18 5.60 -2.94 6.27
N SER A 19 4.44 -3.45 5.94
CA SER A 19 4.13 -4.84 6.20
C SER A 19 3.07 -5.30 5.20
N SER A 20 3.26 -6.46 4.64
CA SER A 20 2.31 -7.02 3.70
C SER A 20 2.54 -8.51 3.59
N ASN A 21 1.48 -9.24 3.30
CA ASN A 21 1.58 -10.65 3.01
C ASN A 21 2.39 -10.89 1.75
N ASN A 22 2.35 -9.97 0.83
CA ASN A 22 3.14 -10.03 -0.39
C ASN A 22 4.42 -9.25 -0.17
N LYS A 23 5.53 -9.97 -0.03
CA LYS A 23 6.80 -9.34 0.29
C LYS A 23 7.28 -8.36 -0.77
N SER A 24 6.85 -8.54 -1.99
CA SER A 24 7.29 -7.62 -3.03
C SER A 24 6.64 -6.25 -2.90
N LEU A 25 5.64 -6.11 -2.05
CA LEU A 25 5.04 -4.81 -1.79
C LEU A 25 5.72 -4.08 -0.65
N ILE A 26 6.45 -4.80 0.21
CA ILE A 26 7.06 -4.18 1.37
C ILE A 26 8.19 -3.25 0.91
N GLY A 27 8.18 -2.04 1.45
CA GLY A 27 9.15 -1.03 1.06
C GLY A 27 8.71 -0.17 -0.10
N LEU A 28 7.54 -0.47 -0.68
CA LEU A 28 7.02 0.33 -1.76
C LEU A 28 6.57 1.67 -1.21
N LYS A 29 7.00 2.74 -1.83
CA LYS A 29 6.65 4.08 -1.42
C LYS A 29 5.98 4.82 -2.56
N GLY A 30 5.00 5.60 -2.24
CA GLY A 30 4.35 6.41 -3.24
C GLY A 30 3.34 7.32 -2.60
N LYS A 31 2.67 8.08 -3.44
CA LYS A 31 1.64 9.00 -2.97
C LYS A 31 0.30 8.31 -3.14
N ILE A 32 -0.52 8.37 -2.11
CA ILE A 32 -1.86 7.82 -2.22
C ILE A 32 -2.73 8.84 -2.93
N VAL A 33 -3.20 8.47 -4.10
CA VAL A 33 -4.03 9.36 -4.91
C VAL A 33 -5.50 8.97 -4.85
N ASP A 34 -5.79 7.78 -4.35
CA ASP A 34 -7.17 7.36 -4.19
C ASP A 34 -7.22 6.23 -3.17
N GLU A 35 -8.36 6.04 -2.60
CA GLU A 35 -8.55 4.97 -1.63
C GLU A 35 -9.97 4.47 -1.74
N THR A 36 -10.11 3.17 -1.86
CA THR A 36 -11.42 2.55 -1.85
C THR A 36 -11.56 1.73 -0.59
N LYS A 37 -12.67 1.07 -0.45
CA LYS A 37 -12.95 0.26 0.71
C LYS A 37 -11.90 -0.82 0.90
N ASN A 38 -11.41 -1.39 -0.18
CA ASN A 38 -10.50 -2.53 -0.11
C ASN A 38 -9.13 -2.29 -0.70
N MET A 39 -8.88 -1.11 -1.24
CA MET A 39 -7.63 -0.86 -1.95
C MET A 39 -7.13 0.54 -1.74
N PHE A 40 -5.82 0.68 -1.83
CA PHE A 40 -5.18 1.98 -1.95
C PHE A 40 -4.63 2.11 -3.36
N VAL A 41 -4.70 3.29 -3.91
CA VAL A 41 -4.08 3.57 -5.20
C VAL A 41 -2.87 4.47 -4.94
N PHE A 42 -1.70 3.94 -5.22
CA PHE A 42 -0.45 4.66 -5.04
C PHE A 42 0.01 5.21 -6.37
N GLU A 43 0.56 6.39 -6.35
CA GLU A 43 1.21 6.93 -7.52
C GLU A 43 2.71 6.86 -7.31
N ILE A 44 3.39 6.13 -8.18
CA ILE A 44 4.83 5.92 -8.09
C ILE A 44 5.41 6.22 -9.47
N ASP A 45 6.28 7.24 -9.55
CA ASP A 45 6.91 7.63 -10.80
C ASP A 45 5.89 7.91 -11.89
N GLY A 46 4.80 8.57 -11.52
CA GLY A 46 3.79 8.93 -12.48
C GLY A 46 2.87 7.80 -12.91
N LYS A 47 3.01 6.64 -12.27
CA LYS A 47 2.17 5.50 -12.59
C LYS A 47 1.34 5.14 -11.36
N GLU A 48 0.13 4.71 -11.61
CA GLU A 48 -0.75 4.29 -10.53
C GLU A 48 -0.62 2.81 -10.30
N LYS A 49 -0.54 2.44 -9.02
CA LYS A 49 -0.48 1.05 -8.63
C LYS A 49 -1.52 0.80 -7.58
N LYS A 50 -2.33 -0.21 -7.79
CA LYS A 50 -3.39 -0.55 -6.85
C LYS A 50 -2.91 -1.60 -5.88
N ILE A 51 -3.07 -1.31 -4.60
CA ILE A 51 -2.60 -2.20 -3.53
C ILE A 51 -3.79 -2.61 -2.70
N MET A 52 -3.98 -3.90 -2.55
CA MET A 52 -5.06 -4.40 -1.72
C MET A 52 -4.75 -4.13 -0.26
N LYS A 53 -5.73 -3.65 0.47
CA LYS A 53 -5.56 -3.43 1.91
C LYS A 53 -5.42 -4.74 2.65
N LYS A 54 -5.98 -5.79 2.10
CA LYS A 54 -5.99 -7.08 2.75
C LYS A 54 -5.61 -8.13 1.75
N GLU A 55 -4.58 -8.87 2.07
CA GLU A 55 -4.13 -9.96 1.25
C GLU A 55 -4.61 -11.25 1.86
N VAL A 56 -5.22 -12.05 1.12
CA VAL A 56 -5.72 -13.31 1.64
C VAL A 56 -4.97 -14.48 1.06
#